data_131c2c3ee854509b3b459d50f5e0ffec
#
_entry.id   131c2c3ee854509b3b459d50f5e0ffec
#
_cell.length_a   1.000
_cell.length_b   1.000
_cell.length_c   1.000
_cell.angle_alpha   90.00
_cell.angle_beta   90.00
_cell.angle_gamma   90.00
#
_symmetry.space_group_name_H-M   'P 1'
#
loop_
_entity.id
_entity.type
_entity.pdbx_description
1 polymer ?
#
loop_
_entity_poly.entity_id
_entity_poly.type
_entity_poly.pdbx_seq_one_letter_code
_entity_poly.pdbx_strand_id
1 'polypeptide(L)'
;DEQLSDVFQYDIFPNIFMTVHAERLWIFGPRPHSSDPNKCIFTKFSLMIPEDKIRDEDKGLELLPGSYEYNYSDGRIEHEIFTRQDVVEGRNSMTPTIDQDIYYLNDMQAGMHSRGFDKAVLSSDEKRVQHFHDWLDNWLSDKSLWSRVSNSQKLS
;
A
#
# COMPACT_ATOMS: atom_id res chain seq x y z
N ASP A 1 -19.42 8.72 17.84
CA ASP A 1 -18.06 9.28 17.76
C ASP A 1 -16.96 8.21 17.67
N GLU A 2 -17.10 7.03 18.32
CA GLU A 2 -16.12 5.94 18.21
C GLU A 2 -16.04 5.35 16.79
N GLN A 3 -17.14 5.29 16.04
CA GLN A 3 -17.18 4.71 14.69
C GLN A 3 -16.38 5.50 13.64
N LEU A 4 -16.08 6.77 13.88
CA LEU A 4 -15.32 7.61 12.95
C LEU A 4 -13.81 7.41 13.05
N SER A 5 -13.34 6.82 14.14
CA SER A 5 -11.92 6.51 14.35
C SER A 5 -11.53 5.09 13.92
N ASP A 6 -12.51 4.25 13.59
CA ASP A 6 -12.26 2.88 13.22
C ASP A 6 -11.62 2.81 11.83
N VAL A 7 -10.53 2.07 11.76
CA VAL A 7 -9.78 1.81 10.53
C VAL A 7 -9.72 0.31 10.31
N PHE A 8 -10.25 -0.13 9.19
CA PHE A 8 -10.18 -1.54 8.81
C PHE A 8 -9.09 -1.76 7.76
N GLN A 9 -8.23 -2.75 8.00
CA GLN A 9 -7.17 -3.10 7.08
C GLN A 9 -7.40 -4.51 6.53
N TYR A 10 -7.28 -4.65 5.22
CA TYR A 10 -7.42 -5.89 4.49
C TYR A 10 -6.22 -6.13 3.61
N ASP A 11 -5.70 -7.36 3.66
CA ASP A 11 -4.64 -7.82 2.79
C ASP A 11 -5.23 -8.81 1.80
N ILE A 12 -5.11 -8.52 0.51
CA ILE A 12 -5.51 -9.40 -0.58
C ILE A 12 -4.24 -9.87 -1.26
N PHE A 13 -3.88 -11.11 -0.97
CA PHE A 13 -2.69 -11.73 -1.56
C PHE A 13 -2.75 -11.70 -3.10
N PRO A 14 -1.65 -11.41 -3.82
CA PRO A 14 -0.29 -11.29 -3.29
C PRO A 14 0.17 -9.86 -2.95
N ASN A 15 -0.53 -8.81 -3.38
CA ASN A 15 0.06 -7.48 -3.37
C ASN A 15 -0.96 -6.34 -3.31
N ILE A 16 -2.15 -6.57 -2.79
CA ILE A 16 -3.15 -5.51 -2.59
C ILE A 16 -3.41 -5.35 -1.11
N PHE A 17 -3.25 -4.13 -0.62
CA PHE A 17 -3.57 -3.75 0.75
C PHE A 17 -4.62 -2.65 0.70
N MET A 18 -5.64 -2.77 1.55
CA MET A 18 -6.71 -1.78 1.63
C MET A 18 -6.82 -1.25 3.05
N THR A 19 -6.93 0.06 3.17
CA THR A 19 -7.25 0.74 4.43
C THR A 19 -8.56 1.46 4.26
N VAL A 20 -9.58 0.99 4.96
CA VAL A 20 -10.94 1.52 4.91
C VAL A 20 -11.14 2.46 6.10
N HIS A 21 -11.44 3.70 5.82
CA HIS A 21 -11.88 4.71 6.77
C HIS A 21 -13.37 5.00 6.56
N ALA A 22 -13.98 5.76 7.45
CA ALA A 22 -15.38 6.12 7.34
C ALA A 22 -15.72 6.87 6.03
N GLU A 23 -14.81 7.74 5.57
CA GLU A 23 -15.04 8.63 4.42
C GLU A 23 -14.17 8.31 3.20
N ARG A 24 -13.20 7.40 3.33
CA ARG A 24 -12.24 7.12 2.26
C ARG A 24 -11.75 5.68 2.28
N LEU A 25 -11.28 5.24 1.13
CA LEU A 25 -10.61 3.96 0.94
C LEU A 25 -9.25 4.21 0.29
N TRP A 26 -8.19 3.76 0.94
CA TRP A 26 -6.88 3.65 0.32
C TRP A 26 -6.64 2.24 -0.18
N ILE A 27 -6.17 2.12 -1.40
CA ILE A 27 -5.75 0.85 -1.99
C ILE A 27 -4.29 0.98 -2.37
N PHE A 28 -3.46 0.09 -1.87
CA PHE A 28 -2.04 0.01 -2.17
C PHE A 28 -1.76 -1.22 -3.01
N GLY A 29 -0.92 -1.06 -4.03
CA GLY A 29 -0.55 -2.13 -4.94
C GLY A 29 0.94 -2.08 -5.27
N PRO A 30 1.83 -2.55 -4.34
CA PRO A 30 3.25 -2.67 -4.66
C PRO A 30 3.45 -3.72 -5.74
N ARG A 31 4.33 -3.43 -6.70
CA ARG A 31 4.70 -4.35 -7.77
C ARG A 31 6.21 -4.38 -7.91
N PRO A 32 6.82 -5.56 -8.13
CA PRO A 32 8.24 -5.66 -8.40
C PRO A 32 8.63 -4.81 -9.61
N HIS A 33 9.81 -4.23 -9.57
CA HIS A 33 10.41 -3.62 -10.75
C HIS A 33 10.78 -4.72 -11.77
N SER A 34 10.62 -4.43 -13.06
CA SER A 34 10.77 -5.43 -14.13
C SER A 34 12.17 -6.07 -14.24
N SER A 35 13.22 -5.37 -13.79
CA SER A 35 14.61 -5.79 -13.99
C SER A 35 15.50 -5.61 -12.76
N ASP A 36 15.03 -4.96 -11.71
CA ASP A 36 15.83 -4.70 -10.51
C ASP A 36 15.07 -5.20 -9.27
N PRO A 37 15.53 -6.31 -8.65
CA PRO A 37 14.86 -6.90 -7.48
C PRO A 37 14.92 -6.00 -6.22
N ASN A 38 15.77 -4.97 -6.23
CA ASN A 38 15.88 -4.01 -5.14
C ASN A 38 14.95 -2.80 -5.30
N LYS A 39 14.08 -2.82 -6.31
CA LYS A 39 13.15 -1.74 -6.58
C LYS A 39 11.72 -2.26 -6.71
N CYS A 40 10.78 -1.42 -6.39
CA CYS A 40 9.36 -1.66 -6.63
C CYS A 40 8.68 -0.42 -7.21
N ILE A 41 7.53 -0.64 -7.82
CA ILE A 41 6.57 0.41 -8.16
C ILE A 41 5.48 0.33 -7.10
N PHE A 42 5.33 1.38 -6.34
CA PHE A 42 4.32 1.46 -5.29
C PHE A 42 3.17 2.34 -5.76
N THR A 43 2.00 1.73 -5.97
CA THR A 43 0.80 2.44 -6.42
C THR A 43 -0.14 2.64 -5.25
N LYS A 44 -0.67 3.85 -5.09
CA LYS A 44 -1.73 4.19 -4.13
C LYS A 44 -2.91 4.76 -4.89
N PHE A 45 -4.09 4.22 -4.63
CA PHE A 45 -5.36 4.82 -4.99
C PHE A 45 -6.00 5.39 -3.73
N SER A 46 -6.49 6.62 -3.83
CA SER A 46 -7.29 7.24 -2.79
C SER A 46 -8.69 7.48 -3.34
N LEU A 47 -9.65 6.76 -2.81
CA LEU A 47 -11.05 6.88 -3.17
C LEU A 47 -11.79 7.56 -2.03
N MET A 48 -12.61 8.54 -2.35
CA MET A 48 -13.43 9.27 -1.38
C MET A 48 -14.90 9.15 -1.75
N ILE A 49 -15.78 9.23 -0.76
CA ILE A 49 -17.21 9.34 -1.00
C ILE A 49 -17.46 10.72 -1.61
N PRO A 50 -18.14 10.83 -2.78
CA PRO A 50 -18.52 12.11 -3.34
C PRO A 50 -19.34 12.92 -2.34
N GLU A 51 -19.10 14.23 -2.28
CA GLU A 51 -19.73 15.11 -1.29
C GLU A 51 -21.27 15.07 -1.35
N ASP A 52 -21.84 14.94 -2.55
CA ASP A 52 -23.28 14.82 -2.78
C ASP A 52 -23.88 13.50 -2.27
N LYS A 53 -23.03 12.53 -1.91
CA LYS A 53 -23.41 11.22 -1.35
C LYS A 53 -23.15 11.10 0.15
N ILE A 54 -22.52 12.10 0.75
CA ILE A 54 -22.33 12.15 2.21
C ILE A 54 -23.69 12.42 2.85
N ARG A 55 -24.07 11.60 3.83
CA ARG A 55 -25.33 11.78 4.56
C ARG A 55 -25.31 13.12 5.30
N ASP A 56 -26.46 13.78 5.41
CA ASP A 56 -26.55 15.09 6.06
C ASP A 56 -26.09 15.07 7.53
N GLU A 57 -26.28 13.95 8.21
CA GLU A 57 -25.82 13.73 9.58
C GLU A 57 -24.28 13.61 9.71
N ASP A 58 -23.60 13.26 8.62
CA ASP A 58 -22.14 13.11 8.57
C ASP A 58 -21.45 14.37 8.00
N LYS A 59 -22.22 15.35 7.51
CA LYS A 59 -21.68 16.63 7.01
C LYS A 59 -21.16 17.48 8.16
N GLY A 60 -19.95 17.98 7.99
CA GLY A 60 -19.30 18.84 8.99
C GLY A 60 -18.51 18.07 10.06
N LEU A 61 -18.41 16.75 9.95
CA LEU A 61 -17.42 16.02 10.70
C LEU A 61 -16.04 16.43 10.18
N GLU A 62 -15.22 16.98 11.06
CA GLU A 62 -13.84 17.33 10.69
C GLU A 62 -13.15 16.08 10.18
N LEU A 63 -12.69 16.13 8.95
CA LEU A 63 -11.82 15.08 8.39
C LEU A 63 -10.60 14.97 9.30
N LEU A 64 -10.17 13.75 9.57
CA LEU A 64 -8.99 13.51 10.40
C LEU A 64 -7.81 14.35 9.91
N PRO A 65 -6.96 14.89 10.83
CA PRO A 65 -5.78 15.63 10.45
C PRO A 65 -4.95 14.85 9.42
N GLY A 66 -4.66 15.45 8.28
CA GLY A 66 -4.00 14.79 7.14
C GLY A 66 -4.95 14.36 6.03
N SER A 67 -6.25 14.68 6.11
CA SER A 67 -7.12 14.65 4.95
C SER A 67 -6.70 15.79 4.01
N TYR A 68 -6.15 15.42 2.85
CA TYR A 68 -5.79 16.38 1.82
C TYR A 68 -7.03 16.68 0.98
N GLU A 69 -7.25 17.96 0.70
CA GLU A 69 -8.20 18.36 -0.32
C GLU A 69 -7.68 17.91 -1.69
N TYR A 70 -8.24 16.83 -2.19
CA TYR A 70 -8.04 16.46 -3.57
C TYR A 70 -9.03 17.27 -4.41
N ASN A 71 -8.52 18.22 -5.19
CA ASN A 71 -9.32 18.95 -6.15
C ASN A 71 -9.72 18.02 -7.31
N TYR A 72 -10.92 17.46 -7.23
CA TYR A 72 -11.54 16.76 -8.35
C TYR A 72 -12.14 17.79 -9.30
N SER A 73 -11.35 18.36 -10.19
CA SER A 73 -11.83 19.44 -11.07
C SER A 73 -12.75 18.98 -12.20
N ASP A 74 -12.75 17.71 -12.59
CA ASP A 74 -13.55 17.24 -13.74
C ASP A 74 -13.89 15.74 -13.73
N GLY A 75 -13.72 15.07 -12.60
CA GLY A 75 -13.94 13.61 -12.49
C GLY A 75 -12.85 12.75 -13.11
N ARG A 76 -11.76 13.34 -13.61
CA ARG A 76 -10.61 12.59 -14.10
C ARG A 76 -9.67 12.24 -12.96
N ILE A 77 -9.17 11.02 -13.03
CA ILE A 77 -8.12 10.58 -12.11
C ILE A 77 -6.81 11.14 -12.67
N GLU A 78 -6.22 12.10 -11.96
CA GLU A 78 -4.85 12.52 -12.23
C GLU A 78 -3.89 11.49 -11.66
N HIS A 79 -3.02 10.95 -12.51
CA HIS A 79 -1.95 10.06 -12.09
C HIS A 79 -0.67 10.86 -11.92
N GLU A 80 -0.21 10.97 -10.69
CA GLU A 80 1.10 11.49 -10.39
C GLU A 80 2.11 10.36 -10.33
N ILE A 81 3.23 10.52 -11.01
CA ILE A 81 4.36 9.59 -10.99
C ILE A 81 5.57 10.32 -10.47
N PHE A 82 6.09 9.86 -9.35
CA PHE A 82 7.27 10.45 -8.72
C PHE A 82 8.15 9.38 -8.08
N THR A 83 9.32 9.76 -7.68
CA THR A 83 10.30 8.84 -7.09
C THR A 83 10.30 8.93 -5.57
N ARG A 84 10.89 7.92 -4.91
CA ARG A 84 11.19 8.01 -3.48
C ARG A 84 11.96 9.28 -3.13
N GLN A 85 12.90 9.70 -3.98
CA GLN A 85 13.71 10.90 -3.74
C GLN A 85 12.85 12.16 -3.72
N ASP A 86 11.80 12.24 -4.52
CA ASP A 86 10.87 13.37 -4.51
C ASP A 86 10.13 13.47 -3.18
N VAL A 87 9.78 12.32 -2.57
CA VAL A 87 9.15 12.29 -1.24
C VAL A 87 10.15 12.71 -0.16
N VAL A 88 11.37 12.17 -0.20
CA VAL A 88 12.42 12.50 0.79
C VAL A 88 12.78 13.97 0.77
N GLU A 89 12.77 14.60 -0.39
CA GLU A 89 13.05 16.03 -0.58
C GLU A 89 11.82 16.93 -0.43
N GLY A 90 10.66 16.36 -0.13
CA GLY A 90 9.42 17.09 0.10
C GLY A 90 8.81 17.71 -1.15
N ARG A 91 9.18 17.22 -2.34
CA ARG A 91 8.60 17.69 -3.62
C ARG A 91 7.23 17.05 -3.88
N ASN A 92 7.03 15.82 -3.44
CA ASN A 92 5.76 15.08 -3.55
C ASN A 92 5.48 14.36 -2.23
N SER A 93 4.23 13.97 -2.04
CA SER A 93 3.79 13.27 -0.84
C SER A 93 2.75 12.19 -1.19
N MET A 94 2.86 11.04 -0.53
CA MET A 94 1.79 10.02 -0.56
C MET A 94 0.86 10.11 0.64
N THR A 95 1.09 10.94 1.55
CA THR A 95 0.52 11.36 2.83
C THR A 95 1.60 11.28 3.91
N PRO A 96 1.59 12.11 4.95
CA PRO A 96 2.64 12.11 5.98
C PRO A 96 2.92 10.74 6.60
N THR A 97 1.89 9.93 6.81
CA THR A 97 2.02 8.58 7.39
C THR A 97 2.81 7.64 6.47
N ILE A 98 2.51 7.68 5.17
CA ILE A 98 3.20 6.84 4.18
C ILE A 98 4.60 7.38 3.86
N ASP A 99 4.75 8.71 3.82
CA ASP A 99 6.05 9.35 3.57
C ASP A 99 7.07 8.98 4.64
N GLN A 100 6.63 8.85 5.89
CA GLN A 100 7.45 8.40 7.00
C GLN A 100 8.01 7.00 6.75
N ASP A 101 7.18 6.07 6.28
CA ASP A 101 7.61 4.71 5.93
C ASP A 101 8.55 4.73 4.72
N ILE A 102 8.22 5.49 3.68
CA ILE A 102 9.04 5.64 2.47
C ILE A 102 10.44 6.15 2.80
N TYR A 103 10.56 7.02 3.77
CA TYR A 103 11.84 7.58 4.20
C TYR A 103 12.81 6.48 4.64
N TYR A 104 12.35 5.49 5.39
CA TYR A 104 13.19 4.44 5.98
C TYR A 104 13.40 3.20 5.09
N LEU A 105 12.69 3.05 3.97
CA LEU A 105 12.73 1.83 3.15
C LEU A 105 14.15 1.41 2.73
N ASN A 106 15.00 2.36 2.34
CA ASN A 106 16.36 2.04 1.90
C ASN A 106 17.22 1.51 3.04
N ASP A 107 17.12 2.11 4.22
CA ASP A 107 17.89 1.71 5.39
C ASP A 107 17.43 0.35 5.91
N MET A 108 16.11 0.09 5.89
CA MET A 108 15.54 -1.21 6.20
C MET A 108 16.07 -2.29 5.24
N GLN A 109 16.05 -2.03 3.94
CA GLN A 109 16.54 -2.96 2.94
C GLN A 109 18.05 -3.21 3.10
N ALA A 110 18.85 -2.17 3.35
CA ALA A 110 20.26 -2.31 3.62
C ALA A 110 20.52 -3.13 4.90
N GLY A 111 19.71 -2.91 5.93
CA GLY A 111 19.75 -3.69 7.17
C GLY A 111 19.48 -5.19 6.93
N MET A 112 18.46 -5.51 6.13
CA MET A 112 18.12 -6.89 5.76
C MET A 112 19.22 -7.58 4.93
N HIS A 113 20.02 -6.83 4.17
CA HIS A 113 21.16 -7.33 3.41
C HIS A 113 22.45 -7.41 4.24
N SER A 114 22.43 -6.96 5.48
CA SER A 114 23.61 -6.96 6.35
C SER A 114 23.99 -8.38 6.79
N ARG A 115 25.27 -8.60 7.12
CA ARG A 115 25.75 -9.89 7.66
C ARG A 115 25.15 -10.24 9.03
N GLY A 116 24.64 -9.26 9.74
CA GLY A 116 24.04 -9.45 11.07
C GLY A 116 22.53 -9.76 11.02
N PHE A 117 21.91 -9.68 9.85
CA PHE A 117 20.51 -10.02 9.69
C PHE A 117 20.36 -11.55 9.54
N ASP A 118 19.66 -12.15 10.48
CA ASP A 118 19.32 -13.58 10.46
C ASP A 118 17.83 -13.75 10.13
N LYS A 119 16.97 -13.07 10.89
CA LYS A 119 15.51 -13.18 10.74
C LYS A 119 14.80 -11.99 11.36
N ALA A 120 13.59 -11.72 10.89
CA ALA A 120 12.65 -10.86 11.58
C ALA A 120 11.99 -11.64 12.73
N VAL A 121 11.83 -11.00 13.87
CA VAL A 121 11.07 -11.53 15.01
C VAL A 121 9.76 -10.79 15.08
N LEU A 122 8.67 -11.51 14.83
CA LEU A 122 7.33 -10.96 14.86
C LEU A 122 6.68 -11.19 16.23
N SER A 123 5.96 -10.20 16.72
CA SER A 123 5.16 -10.30 17.95
C SER A 123 3.83 -11.02 17.70
N SER A 124 3.08 -11.29 18.78
CA SER A 124 1.73 -11.85 18.67
C SER A 124 0.76 -10.94 17.91
N ASP A 125 1.01 -9.66 17.89
CA ASP A 125 0.14 -8.66 17.23
C ASP A 125 0.41 -8.57 15.71
N GLU A 126 1.56 -9.11 15.27
CA GLU A 126 2.00 -9.13 13.88
C GLU A 126 1.62 -10.42 13.15
N LYS A 127 0.64 -11.16 13.64
CA LYS A 127 0.18 -12.43 13.02
C LYS A 127 -0.24 -12.28 11.56
N ARG A 128 -0.71 -11.09 11.14
CA ARG A 128 -1.07 -10.85 9.74
C ARG A 128 0.15 -10.89 8.84
N VAL A 129 1.28 -10.33 9.30
CA VAL A 129 2.55 -10.37 8.58
C VAL A 129 3.03 -11.82 8.47
N GLN A 130 2.97 -12.59 9.57
CA GLN A 130 3.30 -14.02 9.55
C GLN A 130 2.42 -14.78 8.54
N HIS A 131 1.10 -14.56 8.59
CA HIS A 131 0.17 -15.21 7.68
C HIS A 131 0.44 -14.88 6.21
N PHE A 132 0.80 -13.63 5.89
CA PHE A 132 1.21 -13.24 4.55
C PHE A 132 2.45 -14.01 4.09
N HIS A 133 3.47 -14.13 4.94
CA HIS A 133 4.69 -14.90 4.62
C HIS A 133 4.40 -16.39 4.44
N ASP A 134 3.54 -16.99 5.26
CA ASP A 134 3.14 -18.39 5.12
C ASP A 134 2.45 -18.64 3.76
N TRP A 135 1.58 -17.72 3.32
CA TRP A 135 0.97 -17.80 1.99
C TRP A 135 1.98 -17.61 0.87
N LEU A 136 2.91 -16.69 1.02
CA LEU A 136 3.98 -16.45 0.03
C LEU A 136 4.87 -17.69 -0.11
N ASP A 137 5.27 -18.30 0.98
CA ASP A 137 6.10 -19.50 0.99
C ASP A 137 5.37 -20.69 0.34
N ASN A 138 4.09 -20.87 0.66
CA ASN A 138 3.26 -21.88 0.01
C ASN A 138 3.15 -21.64 -1.50
N TRP A 139 2.91 -20.38 -1.91
CA TRP A 139 2.81 -20.02 -3.31
C TRP A 139 4.11 -20.22 -4.07
N LEU A 140 5.25 -19.84 -3.48
CA LEU A 140 6.58 -20.04 -4.07
C LEU A 140 6.95 -21.53 -4.15
N SER A 141 6.47 -22.36 -3.24
CA SER A 141 6.72 -23.80 -3.21
C SER A 141 5.87 -24.57 -4.22
N ASP A 142 4.75 -24.01 -4.67
CA ASP A 142 3.84 -24.68 -5.60
C ASP A 142 4.32 -24.58 -7.05
N LYS A 143 5.12 -25.58 -7.45
CA LYS A 143 5.65 -25.69 -8.83
C LYS A 143 4.57 -25.77 -9.90
N SER A 144 3.34 -26.15 -9.55
CA SER A 144 2.22 -26.24 -10.51
C SER A 144 1.74 -24.86 -10.97
N LEU A 145 1.83 -23.85 -10.12
CA LEU A 145 1.50 -22.46 -10.45
C LEU A 145 2.47 -21.87 -11.46
N TRP A 146 3.77 -22.17 -11.32
CA TRP A 146 4.80 -21.71 -12.25
C TRP A 146 4.61 -22.24 -13.67
N SER A 147 4.16 -23.49 -13.81
CA SER A 147 3.89 -24.08 -15.13
C SER A 147 2.72 -23.41 -15.84
N ARG A 148 1.71 -22.90 -15.12
CA ARG A 148 0.58 -22.16 -15.68
C ARG A 148 0.99 -20.78 -16.16
N VAL A 149 1.80 -20.05 -15.37
CA VAL A 149 2.30 -18.72 -15.75
C VAL A 149 3.20 -18.80 -16.99
N SER A 150 4.10 -19.79 -17.06
CA SER A 150 4.99 -19.99 -18.20
C SER A 150 4.25 -20.32 -19.49
N ASN A 151 3.10 -20.99 -19.39
CA ASN A 151 2.28 -21.32 -20.56
C ASN A 151 1.43 -20.15 -21.05
N SER A 152 1.01 -19.24 -20.15
CA SER A 152 0.25 -18.04 -20.54
C SER A 152 1.11 -17.01 -21.29
N GLN A 153 2.41 -16.94 -20.99
CA GLN A 153 3.35 -16.05 -21.70
C GLN A 153 3.72 -16.53 -23.12
N LYS A 154 3.44 -17.79 -23.46
CA LYS A 154 3.67 -18.32 -24.80
C LYS A 154 2.51 -18.09 -25.76
N LEU A 155 1.41 -17.54 -25.29
CA LEU A 155 0.19 -17.28 -26.07
C LEU A 155 -0.04 -15.78 -26.38
N SER A 156 0.91 -14.93 -26.02
CA SER A 156 0.97 -13.50 -26.36
C SER A 156 2.13 -13.21 -27.27
#